data_fd5b377a54772babdcd3974c1029b3f5
#
_entry.id   fd5b377a54772babdcd3974c1029b3f5
#
_cell.length_a   1.000
_cell.length_b   1.000
_cell.length_c   1.000
_cell.angle_alpha   90.00
_cell.angle_beta   90.00
_cell.angle_gamma   90.00
#
_symmetry.space_group_name_H-M   'P 1'
#
loop_
_entity.id
_entity.type
_entity.pdbx_description
1 polymer ?
#
loop_
_entity_poly.entity_id
_entity_poly.type
_entity_poly.pdbx_seq_one_letter_code
_entity_poly.pdbx_strand_id
1 'polypeptide(L)'
;MDETYQMYVNRVASLTLPTSYQNQLKNIQKSPKFQQRQPVSFPGYTVLTPPYQDDTTNESFYEQLNLIQQQLIEKIAPNLLIPLPPESFHLTLADLIWEDNYLNGIKSEQNFDEKLEKAITESFETYQKIDFEKGESQWQILGLLVFPRALVVGLVPCNELSYDKIYQLRRTIYQNKQLIGLGIQQQYLLTAHVTLGYFDEIPDNLDRSSLESVILSFNDQWIEKEPQILKVAQGELRKFENMTEFLSDQTNPKVMI
;
A
#
# COMPACT_ATOMS: atom_id res chain seq x y z
N MET A 1 3.32 -18.46 4.70
CA MET A 1 4.64 -18.19 5.34
C MET A 1 4.35 -17.33 6.55
N ASP A 2 4.60 -17.86 7.74
CA ASP A 2 4.20 -17.22 8.99
C ASP A 2 5.28 -16.24 9.43
N GLU A 3 5.07 -14.95 9.21
CA GLU A 3 5.92 -13.88 9.70
C GLU A 3 5.39 -13.39 11.05
N THR A 4 6.22 -13.35 12.08
CA THR A 4 5.84 -12.78 13.39
C THR A 4 5.92 -11.26 13.37
N TYR A 5 5.27 -10.59 14.32
CA TYR A 5 5.38 -9.13 14.53
C TYR A 5 6.85 -8.66 14.56
N GLN A 6 7.70 -9.34 15.35
CA GLN A 6 9.10 -8.95 15.46
C GLN A 6 9.88 -9.14 14.15
N MET A 7 9.59 -10.21 13.40
CA MET A 7 10.19 -10.43 12.09
C MET A 7 9.76 -9.34 11.10
N TYR A 8 8.47 -8.97 11.10
CA TYR A 8 7.95 -7.87 10.29
C TYR A 8 8.69 -6.56 10.57
N VAL A 9 8.72 -6.14 11.86
CA VAL A 9 9.36 -4.87 12.27
C VAL A 9 10.82 -4.85 11.86
N ASN A 10 11.58 -5.91 12.13
CA ASN A 10 12.99 -5.99 11.78
C ASN A 10 13.21 -5.93 10.25
N ARG A 11 12.40 -6.65 9.49
CA ARG A 11 12.51 -6.66 8.02
C ARG A 11 12.18 -5.30 7.43
N VAL A 12 11.10 -4.67 7.85
CA VAL A 12 10.67 -3.37 7.28
C VAL A 12 11.63 -2.26 7.72
N ALA A 13 12.07 -2.26 8.99
CA ALA A 13 13.07 -1.31 9.47
C ALA A 13 14.39 -1.42 8.69
N SER A 14 14.80 -2.61 8.26
CA SER A 14 16.02 -2.78 7.46
C SER A 14 15.97 -2.06 6.10
N LEU A 15 14.77 -1.77 5.59
CA LEU A 15 14.60 -1.06 4.31
C LEU A 15 14.97 0.43 4.39
N THR A 16 15.01 1.01 5.60
CA THR A 16 15.41 2.41 5.83
C THR A 16 16.89 2.60 6.13
N LEU A 17 17.69 1.53 6.08
CA LEU A 17 19.12 1.64 6.27
C LEU A 17 19.82 2.27 5.05
N PRO A 18 20.88 3.08 5.22
CA PRO A 18 21.62 3.69 4.11
C PRO A 18 22.08 2.67 3.06
N THR A 19 22.59 1.51 3.49
CA THR A 19 23.00 0.44 2.57
C THR A 19 21.86 -0.14 1.75
N SER A 20 20.64 -0.14 2.29
CA SER A 20 19.43 -0.58 1.58
C SER A 20 19.04 0.45 0.52
N TYR A 21 19.07 1.75 0.84
CA TYR A 21 18.81 2.80 -0.14
C TYR A 21 19.79 2.77 -1.30
N GLN A 22 21.08 2.62 -1.03
CA GLN A 22 22.10 2.51 -2.08
C GLN A 22 21.80 1.38 -3.06
N ASN A 23 21.34 0.23 -2.56
CA ASN A 23 20.98 -0.91 -3.40
C ASN A 23 19.65 -0.69 -4.14
N GLN A 24 18.63 -0.16 -3.46
CA GLN A 24 17.31 0.10 -4.04
C GLN A 24 17.39 1.16 -5.15
N LEU A 25 18.08 2.27 -4.91
CA LEU A 25 18.22 3.37 -5.87
C LEU A 25 18.97 2.98 -7.15
N LYS A 26 19.84 1.96 -7.10
CA LYS A 26 20.48 1.41 -8.32
C LYS A 26 19.47 0.69 -9.23
N ASN A 27 18.38 0.19 -8.66
CA ASN A 27 17.43 -0.70 -9.32
C ASN A 27 16.07 -0.04 -9.59
N ILE A 28 15.94 1.28 -9.39
CA ILE A 28 14.70 1.99 -9.74
C ILE A 28 14.43 1.92 -11.23
N GLN A 29 13.17 1.83 -11.59
CA GLN A 29 12.70 1.67 -12.96
C GLN A 29 11.49 2.56 -13.20
N LYS A 30 11.31 3.02 -14.42
CA LYS A 30 10.07 3.68 -14.84
C LYS A 30 8.87 2.76 -14.62
N SER A 31 7.81 3.31 -14.05
CA SER A 31 6.56 2.58 -13.86
C SER A 31 5.79 2.45 -15.17
N PRO A 32 5.32 1.24 -15.54
CA PRO A 32 4.45 1.06 -16.69
C PRO A 32 3.01 1.54 -16.44
N LYS A 33 2.68 1.89 -15.20
CA LYS A 33 1.33 2.33 -14.78
C LYS A 33 0.99 3.75 -15.24
N PHE A 34 1.98 4.44 -15.84
CA PHE A 34 1.83 5.79 -16.36
C PHE A 34 2.48 5.91 -17.74
N GLN A 35 1.84 6.64 -18.66
CA GLN A 35 2.37 7.01 -19.96
C GLN A 35 2.17 8.51 -20.17
N GLN A 36 3.23 9.22 -20.58
CA GLN A 36 3.18 10.69 -20.70
C GLN A 36 2.64 11.37 -19.43
N ARG A 37 3.01 10.85 -18.27
CA ARG A 37 2.59 11.27 -16.92
C ARG A 37 1.09 11.15 -16.63
N GLN A 38 0.33 10.47 -17.48
CA GLN A 38 -1.08 10.15 -17.27
C GLN A 38 -1.22 8.68 -16.86
N PRO A 39 -2.13 8.35 -15.95
CA PRO A 39 -2.40 6.96 -15.59
C PRO A 39 -2.88 6.19 -16.82
N VAL A 40 -2.41 4.96 -16.96
CA VAL A 40 -2.89 4.03 -17.98
C VAL A 40 -3.80 2.98 -17.36
N SER A 41 -4.61 2.32 -18.19
CA SER A 41 -5.46 1.22 -17.73
C SER A 41 -4.62 0.14 -17.04
N PHE A 42 -4.96 -0.15 -15.80
CA PHE A 42 -4.34 -1.16 -14.95
C PHE A 42 -5.40 -1.73 -14.01
N PRO A 43 -6.44 -2.39 -14.57
CA PRO A 43 -7.62 -2.77 -13.82
C PRO A 43 -7.35 -3.92 -12.85
N GLY A 44 -8.10 -3.95 -11.76
CA GLY A 44 -8.00 -5.03 -10.78
C GLY A 44 -8.84 -4.81 -9.53
N TYR A 45 -8.56 -5.64 -8.52
CA TYR A 45 -9.17 -5.59 -7.20
C TYR A 45 -8.12 -5.64 -6.09
N THR A 46 -8.39 -4.90 -5.04
CA THR A 46 -7.57 -4.85 -3.82
C THR A 46 -8.45 -4.66 -2.59
N VAL A 47 -7.96 -5.09 -1.43
CA VAL A 47 -8.52 -4.70 -0.14
C VAL A 47 -7.61 -3.63 0.45
N LEU A 48 -8.20 -2.47 0.78
CA LEU A 48 -7.46 -1.29 1.27
C LEU A 48 -8.22 -0.57 2.38
N THR A 49 -7.57 0.32 3.10
CA THR A 49 -8.24 1.31 3.95
C THR A 49 -9.00 2.30 3.06
N PRO A 50 -10.10 2.92 3.51
CA PRO A 50 -10.71 3.99 2.72
C PRO A 50 -9.64 4.97 2.25
N PRO A 51 -9.63 5.37 0.95
CA PRO A 51 -8.74 6.43 0.47
C PRO A 51 -9.00 7.75 1.20
N TYR A 52 -7.99 8.63 1.24
CA TYR A 52 -8.08 9.90 1.98
C TYR A 52 -9.37 10.68 1.72
N GLN A 53 -9.84 10.73 0.49
CA GLN A 53 -11.12 11.38 0.17
C GLN A 53 -12.34 10.81 0.92
N ASP A 54 -12.27 9.54 1.34
CA ASP A 54 -13.35 8.81 2.01
C ASP A 54 -13.04 8.56 3.51
N ASP A 55 -11.83 8.94 4.00
CA ASP A 55 -11.35 8.68 5.36
C ASP A 55 -11.28 9.96 6.20
N THR A 56 -12.34 10.24 6.93
CA THR A 56 -12.41 11.39 7.85
C THR A 56 -11.67 11.17 9.18
N THR A 57 -11.26 9.93 9.47
CA THR A 57 -10.58 9.60 10.74
C THR A 57 -9.12 9.98 10.74
N ASN A 58 -8.47 9.88 9.58
CA ASN A 58 -7.03 10.06 9.40
C ASN A 58 -6.66 11.33 8.61
N GLU A 59 -7.50 12.35 8.62
CA GLU A 59 -7.31 13.58 7.84
C GLU A 59 -5.92 14.19 8.10
N SER A 60 -5.55 14.40 9.36
CA SER A 60 -4.24 14.99 9.71
C SER A 60 -3.04 14.14 9.30
N PHE A 61 -3.19 12.81 9.29
CA PHE A 61 -2.16 11.90 8.79
C PHE A 61 -1.93 12.09 7.29
N TYR A 62 -3.01 12.11 6.51
CA TYR A 62 -2.91 12.27 5.05
C TYR A 62 -2.50 13.68 4.63
N GLU A 63 -2.90 14.72 5.37
CA GLU A 63 -2.40 16.09 5.17
C GLU A 63 -0.88 16.16 5.33
N GLN A 64 -0.33 15.51 6.36
CA GLN A 64 1.12 15.42 6.53
C GLN A 64 1.80 14.69 5.36
N LEU A 65 1.23 13.60 4.86
CA LEU A 65 1.78 12.90 3.69
C LEU A 65 1.76 13.78 2.44
N ASN A 66 0.71 14.58 2.25
CA ASN A 66 0.62 15.52 1.13
C ASN A 66 1.72 16.58 1.23
N LEU A 67 1.92 17.19 2.40
CA LEU A 67 3.01 18.16 2.62
C LEU A 67 4.40 17.56 2.34
N ILE A 68 4.61 16.33 2.78
CA ILE A 68 5.86 15.60 2.54
C ILE A 68 6.05 15.33 1.05
N GLN A 69 5.01 14.88 0.35
CA GLN A 69 5.06 14.65 -1.10
C GLN A 69 5.46 15.93 -1.83
N GLN A 70 4.85 17.08 -1.50
CA GLN A 70 5.17 18.37 -2.11
C GLN A 70 6.63 18.76 -1.88
N GLN A 71 7.09 18.72 -0.62
CA GLN A 71 8.47 19.06 -0.27
C GLN A 71 9.49 18.11 -0.92
N LEU A 72 9.13 16.83 -1.07
CA LEU A 72 9.98 15.84 -1.72
C LEU A 72 10.14 16.14 -3.20
N ILE A 73 9.06 16.46 -3.90
CA ILE A 73 9.08 16.79 -5.34
C ILE A 73 9.95 18.01 -5.61
N GLU A 74 9.97 18.99 -4.73
CA GLU A 74 10.83 20.18 -4.85
C GLU A 74 12.33 19.87 -4.71
N LYS A 75 12.67 18.76 -4.03
CA LYS A 75 14.06 18.40 -3.70
C LYS A 75 14.67 17.32 -4.58
N ILE A 76 13.86 16.58 -5.33
CA ILE A 76 14.32 15.52 -6.23
C ILE A 76 14.47 16.03 -7.67
N ALA A 77 15.11 15.21 -8.52
CA ALA A 77 15.26 15.57 -9.92
C ALA A 77 13.90 15.79 -10.61
N PRO A 78 13.78 16.82 -11.45
CA PRO A 78 12.55 17.09 -12.21
C PRO A 78 12.09 15.85 -12.98
N ASN A 79 10.80 15.61 -13.01
CA ASN A 79 10.15 14.47 -13.67
C ASN A 79 10.55 13.07 -13.19
N LEU A 80 11.39 12.93 -12.15
CA LEU A 80 11.77 11.64 -11.60
C LEU A 80 10.57 10.88 -11.04
N LEU A 81 9.61 11.61 -10.46
CA LEU A 81 8.42 11.04 -9.83
C LEU A 81 7.14 11.62 -10.43
N ILE A 82 6.15 10.78 -10.66
CA ILE A 82 4.77 11.18 -10.89
C ILE A 82 4.07 11.11 -9.53
N PRO A 83 3.71 12.25 -8.91
CA PRO A 83 2.99 12.24 -7.66
C PRO A 83 1.58 11.67 -7.85
N LEU A 84 1.13 10.86 -6.91
CA LEU A 84 -0.26 10.46 -6.85
C LEU A 84 -1.12 11.60 -6.29
N PRO A 85 -2.38 11.74 -6.76
CA PRO A 85 -3.34 12.64 -6.13
C PRO A 85 -3.51 12.29 -4.65
N PRO A 86 -3.38 13.24 -3.71
CA PRO A 86 -3.51 12.96 -2.29
C PRO A 86 -4.82 12.26 -1.92
N GLU A 87 -5.90 12.57 -2.63
CA GLU A 87 -7.23 11.97 -2.46
C GLU A 87 -7.22 10.44 -2.61
N SER A 88 -6.25 9.91 -3.36
CA SER A 88 -6.07 8.47 -3.58
C SER A 88 -5.19 7.78 -2.54
N PHE A 89 -4.61 8.50 -1.57
CA PHE A 89 -3.75 7.91 -0.55
C PHE A 89 -4.50 6.90 0.31
N HIS A 90 -3.94 5.72 0.46
CA HIS A 90 -4.50 4.62 1.26
C HIS A 90 -3.40 3.64 1.67
N LEU A 91 -3.71 2.79 2.61
CA LEU A 91 -2.93 1.60 2.92
C LEU A 91 -3.57 0.38 2.25
N THR A 92 -2.84 -0.32 1.39
CA THR A 92 -3.26 -1.61 0.86
C THR A 92 -3.12 -2.69 1.93
N LEU A 93 -4.22 -3.36 2.26
CA LEU A 93 -4.28 -4.44 3.23
C LEU A 93 -4.03 -5.80 2.58
N ALA A 94 -4.58 -6.02 1.38
CA ALA A 94 -4.34 -7.22 0.59
C ALA A 94 -4.47 -6.94 -0.91
N ASP A 95 -3.39 -7.16 -1.65
CA ASP A 95 -3.43 -7.17 -3.12
C ASP A 95 -4.09 -8.45 -3.60
N LEU A 96 -5.06 -8.35 -4.50
CA LEU A 96 -5.81 -9.52 -4.94
C LEU A 96 -5.43 -9.94 -6.36
N ILE A 97 -5.81 -9.14 -7.34
CA ILE A 97 -5.60 -9.45 -8.75
C ILE A 97 -5.59 -8.16 -9.58
N TRP A 98 -4.75 -8.09 -10.60
CA TRP A 98 -4.63 -6.91 -11.47
C TRP A 98 -4.16 -7.26 -12.87
N GLU A 99 -4.34 -6.29 -13.80
CA GLU A 99 -3.83 -6.28 -15.16
C GLU A 99 -4.16 -7.59 -15.91
N ASP A 100 -3.19 -8.21 -16.52
CA ASP A 100 -3.38 -9.42 -17.35
C ASP A 100 -4.03 -10.58 -16.59
N ASN A 101 -3.70 -10.76 -15.32
CA ASN A 101 -4.32 -11.81 -14.50
C ASN A 101 -5.82 -11.55 -14.31
N TYR A 102 -6.20 -10.31 -14.03
CA TYR A 102 -7.60 -9.92 -13.93
C TYR A 102 -8.32 -10.06 -15.27
N LEU A 103 -7.73 -9.51 -16.35
CA LEU A 103 -8.30 -9.59 -17.71
C LEU A 103 -8.47 -11.04 -18.20
N ASN A 104 -7.56 -11.93 -17.84
CA ASN A 104 -7.67 -13.35 -18.13
C ASN A 104 -8.72 -14.03 -17.24
N GLY A 105 -8.81 -13.63 -15.97
CA GLY A 105 -9.83 -14.11 -15.04
C GLY A 105 -11.25 -13.87 -15.56
N ILE A 106 -11.57 -12.63 -15.94
CA ILE A 106 -12.90 -12.28 -16.46
C ILE A 106 -13.24 -12.94 -17.82
N LYS A 107 -12.23 -13.35 -18.61
CA LYS A 107 -12.42 -14.08 -19.86
C LYS A 107 -12.68 -15.58 -19.63
N SER A 108 -12.05 -16.14 -18.61
CA SER A 108 -12.09 -17.59 -18.34
C SER A 108 -13.19 -18.01 -17.37
N GLU A 109 -13.64 -17.11 -16.54
CA GLU A 109 -14.62 -17.39 -15.49
C GLU A 109 -15.84 -16.48 -15.60
N GLN A 110 -16.99 -17.07 -15.85
CA GLN A 110 -18.25 -16.34 -15.92
C GLN A 110 -18.60 -15.77 -14.53
N ASN A 111 -19.03 -14.50 -14.50
CA ASN A 111 -19.36 -13.76 -13.27
C ASN A 111 -18.17 -13.67 -12.30
N PHE A 112 -16.96 -13.46 -12.84
CA PHE A 112 -15.72 -13.37 -12.06
C PHE A 112 -15.82 -12.37 -10.92
N ASP A 113 -16.27 -11.15 -11.22
CA ASP A 113 -16.37 -10.04 -10.23
C ASP A 113 -17.33 -10.42 -9.09
N GLU A 114 -18.51 -10.96 -9.40
CA GLU A 114 -19.50 -11.40 -8.39
C GLU A 114 -18.95 -12.52 -7.49
N LYS A 115 -18.21 -13.47 -8.08
CA LYS A 115 -17.58 -14.56 -7.33
C LYS A 115 -16.48 -14.06 -6.42
N LEU A 116 -15.69 -13.10 -6.90
CA LEU A 116 -14.63 -12.47 -6.12
C LEU A 116 -15.23 -11.71 -4.93
N GLU A 117 -16.22 -10.85 -5.16
CA GLU A 117 -16.91 -10.07 -4.12
C GLU A 117 -17.53 -10.98 -3.06
N LYS A 118 -18.21 -12.05 -3.47
CA LYS A 118 -18.78 -13.04 -2.56
C LYS A 118 -17.69 -13.71 -1.70
N ALA A 119 -16.59 -14.15 -2.31
CA ALA A 119 -15.52 -14.83 -1.62
C ALA A 119 -14.78 -13.90 -0.63
N ILE A 120 -14.66 -12.60 -0.96
CA ILE A 120 -14.14 -11.59 -0.04
C ILE A 120 -15.11 -11.35 1.12
N THR A 121 -16.41 -11.27 0.84
CA THR A 121 -17.43 -11.15 1.90
C THR A 121 -17.35 -12.31 2.90
N GLU A 122 -17.25 -13.55 2.41
CA GLU A 122 -17.07 -14.74 3.25
C GLU A 122 -15.75 -14.71 4.07
N SER A 123 -14.68 -14.15 3.48
CA SER A 123 -13.41 -13.95 4.18
C SER A 123 -13.54 -12.92 5.30
N PHE A 124 -14.25 -11.82 5.05
CA PHE A 124 -14.51 -10.78 6.05
C PHE A 124 -15.39 -11.30 7.20
N GLU A 125 -16.44 -12.07 6.90
CA GLU A 125 -17.25 -12.74 7.92
C GLU A 125 -16.44 -13.73 8.76
N THR A 126 -15.48 -14.41 8.16
CA THR A 126 -14.59 -15.32 8.86
C THR A 126 -13.64 -14.56 9.78
N TYR A 127 -13.07 -13.45 9.28
CA TYR A 127 -12.22 -12.56 10.07
C TYR A 127 -12.97 -11.99 11.29
N GLN A 128 -14.22 -11.54 11.12
CA GLN A 128 -15.03 -10.96 12.19
C GLN A 128 -15.36 -11.95 13.33
N LYS A 129 -15.19 -13.27 13.10
CA LYS A 129 -15.36 -14.30 14.13
C LYS A 129 -14.12 -14.50 15.00
N ILE A 130 -13.00 -13.88 14.63
CA ILE A 130 -11.76 -13.94 15.42
C ILE A 130 -11.92 -13.05 16.65
N ASP A 131 -11.72 -13.63 17.83
CA ASP A 131 -11.77 -12.90 19.10
C ASP A 131 -10.41 -12.22 19.34
N PHE A 132 -10.31 -10.96 18.96
CA PHE A 132 -9.14 -10.14 19.26
C PHE A 132 -9.26 -9.47 20.62
N GLU A 133 -8.13 -9.19 21.26
CA GLU A 133 -8.08 -8.26 22.37
C GLU A 133 -8.66 -6.90 21.96
N LYS A 134 -9.28 -6.19 22.90
CA LYS A 134 -9.83 -4.86 22.64
C LYS A 134 -8.70 -3.87 22.37
N GLY A 135 -8.83 -3.11 21.30
CA GLY A 135 -7.87 -2.08 20.93
C GLY A 135 -8.02 -1.67 19.48
N GLU A 136 -7.54 -0.48 19.18
CA GLU A 136 -7.46 0.06 17.80
C GLU A 136 -6.25 -0.53 17.08
N SER A 137 -6.36 -0.73 15.77
CA SER A 137 -5.21 -1.03 14.90
C SER A 137 -4.53 0.28 14.53
N GLN A 138 -3.34 0.51 15.06
CA GLN A 138 -2.58 1.76 14.90
C GLN A 138 -1.23 1.48 14.25
N TRP A 139 -0.89 2.30 13.25
CA TRP A 139 0.33 2.20 12.48
C TRP A 139 1.02 3.55 12.43
N GLN A 140 2.32 3.58 12.64
CA GLN A 140 3.12 4.80 12.62
C GLN A 140 4.05 4.85 11.42
N ILE A 141 4.41 6.05 10.99
CA ILE A 141 5.40 6.26 9.93
C ILE A 141 6.75 5.73 10.40
N LEU A 142 7.36 4.89 9.56
CA LEU A 142 8.74 4.44 9.72
C LEU A 142 9.72 5.34 8.98
N GLY A 143 9.38 5.70 7.75
CA GLY A 143 10.22 6.48 6.86
C GLY A 143 9.82 6.31 5.39
N LEU A 144 10.53 7.00 4.50
CA LEU A 144 10.43 6.76 3.07
C LEU A 144 11.03 5.40 2.71
N LEU A 145 10.37 4.66 1.84
CA LEU A 145 10.89 3.42 1.26
C LEU A 145 10.97 3.57 -0.26
N VAL A 146 12.03 3.03 -0.84
CA VAL A 146 12.23 3.00 -2.29
C VAL A 146 11.87 1.62 -2.81
N PHE A 147 10.77 1.50 -3.54
CA PHE A 147 10.43 0.30 -4.30
C PHE A 147 10.95 0.42 -5.74
N PRO A 148 11.09 -0.67 -6.48
CA PRO A 148 11.64 -0.59 -7.84
C PRO A 148 10.94 0.42 -8.75
N ARG A 149 9.65 0.69 -8.54
CA ARG A 149 8.84 1.56 -9.41
C ARG A 149 8.09 2.67 -8.68
N ALA A 150 8.26 2.79 -7.36
CA ALA A 150 7.51 3.73 -6.53
C ALA A 150 8.33 4.24 -5.36
N LEU A 151 8.02 5.45 -4.93
CA LEU A 151 8.46 6.01 -3.67
C LEU A 151 7.27 6.05 -2.72
N VAL A 152 7.42 5.47 -1.53
CA VAL A 152 6.33 5.24 -0.61
C VAL A 152 6.71 5.65 0.82
N VAL A 153 5.72 5.91 1.66
CA VAL A 153 5.90 6.03 3.11
C VAL A 153 5.64 4.67 3.73
N GLY A 154 6.67 4.08 4.33
CA GLY A 154 6.57 2.81 5.04
C GLY A 154 5.96 2.99 6.42
N LEU A 155 5.19 2.00 6.84
CA LEU A 155 4.50 1.98 8.13
C LEU A 155 4.91 0.77 8.96
N VAL A 156 4.97 0.96 10.27
CA VAL A 156 5.13 -0.11 11.24
C VAL A 156 3.96 -0.09 12.24
N PRO A 157 3.48 -1.26 12.67
CA PRO A 157 2.41 -1.31 13.67
C PRO A 157 2.91 -0.81 15.03
N CYS A 158 2.10 -0.03 15.74
CA CYS A 158 2.45 0.50 17.05
C CYS A 158 2.58 -0.59 18.13
N ASN A 159 1.95 -1.74 17.92
CA ASN A 159 2.00 -2.90 18.82
C ASN A 159 1.66 -4.20 18.06
N GLU A 160 1.84 -5.33 18.73
CA GLU A 160 1.59 -6.65 18.17
C GLU A 160 0.12 -6.86 17.78
N LEU A 161 -0.83 -6.35 18.57
CA LEU A 161 -2.27 -6.40 18.23
C LEU A 161 -2.58 -5.75 16.89
N SER A 162 -2.00 -4.58 16.62
CA SER A 162 -2.16 -3.87 15.33
C SER A 162 -1.64 -4.68 14.15
N TYR A 163 -0.50 -5.37 14.34
CA TYR A 163 0.04 -6.29 13.36
C TYR A 163 -0.86 -7.50 13.15
N ASP A 164 -1.25 -8.17 14.24
CA ASP A 164 -2.03 -9.40 14.19
C ASP A 164 -3.37 -9.21 13.51
N LYS A 165 -4.05 -8.10 13.73
CA LYS A 165 -5.32 -7.79 13.06
C LYS A 165 -5.17 -7.79 11.54
N ILE A 166 -4.17 -7.10 10.99
CA ILE A 166 -3.95 -7.07 9.53
C ILE A 166 -3.42 -8.42 9.02
N TYR A 167 -2.54 -9.06 9.79
CA TYR A 167 -2.01 -10.38 9.44
C TYR A 167 -3.14 -11.42 9.34
N GLN A 168 -4.07 -11.49 10.30
CA GLN A 168 -5.18 -12.42 10.27
C GLN A 168 -6.19 -12.08 9.17
N LEU A 169 -6.44 -10.80 8.88
CA LEU A 169 -7.25 -10.40 7.73
C LEU A 169 -6.65 -10.95 6.42
N ARG A 170 -5.37 -10.73 6.19
CA ARG A 170 -4.66 -11.28 5.02
C ARG A 170 -4.73 -12.79 4.97
N ARG A 171 -4.56 -13.46 6.11
CA ARG A 171 -4.63 -14.90 6.21
C ARG A 171 -6.01 -15.44 5.84
N THR A 172 -7.10 -14.86 6.33
CA THR A 172 -8.46 -15.29 5.97
C THR A 172 -8.74 -15.10 4.48
N ILE A 173 -8.24 -14.01 3.88
CA ILE A 173 -8.36 -13.76 2.44
C ILE A 173 -7.58 -14.80 1.64
N TYR A 174 -6.28 -14.93 1.86
CA TYR A 174 -5.43 -15.79 1.01
C TYR A 174 -5.59 -17.30 1.28
N GLN A 175 -6.26 -17.69 2.37
CA GLN A 175 -6.65 -19.09 2.63
C GLN A 175 -8.06 -19.43 2.13
N ASN A 176 -8.82 -18.46 1.61
CA ASN A 176 -10.14 -18.72 1.04
C ASN A 176 -10.01 -19.54 -0.25
N LYS A 177 -10.59 -20.74 -0.26
CA LYS A 177 -10.50 -21.68 -1.37
C LYS A 177 -11.14 -21.15 -2.67
N GLN A 178 -12.17 -20.32 -2.55
CA GLN A 178 -12.82 -19.73 -3.73
C GLN A 178 -11.89 -18.69 -4.37
N LEU A 179 -11.23 -17.84 -3.58
CA LEU A 179 -10.23 -16.88 -4.07
C LEU A 179 -9.04 -17.59 -4.72
N ILE A 180 -8.55 -18.68 -4.09
CA ILE A 180 -7.48 -19.50 -4.67
C ILE A 180 -7.95 -20.09 -6.03
N GLY A 181 -9.21 -20.54 -6.12
CA GLY A 181 -9.80 -21.04 -7.35
C GLY A 181 -9.91 -19.99 -8.46
N LEU A 182 -10.00 -18.70 -8.10
CA LEU A 182 -9.96 -17.54 -9.01
C LEU A 182 -8.53 -17.08 -9.35
N GLY A 183 -7.50 -17.80 -8.89
CA GLY A 183 -6.09 -17.44 -9.12
C GLY A 183 -5.53 -16.41 -8.17
N ILE A 184 -6.25 -16.05 -7.10
CA ILE A 184 -5.82 -15.06 -6.11
C ILE A 184 -4.99 -15.73 -5.03
N GLN A 185 -3.73 -15.35 -4.93
CA GLN A 185 -2.76 -15.91 -3.98
C GLN A 185 -1.88 -14.80 -3.41
N GLN A 186 -1.39 -15.00 -2.18
CA GLN A 186 -0.39 -14.11 -1.60
C GLN A 186 0.91 -14.17 -2.40
N GLN A 187 1.32 -13.07 -2.99
CA GLN A 187 2.53 -12.99 -3.82
C GLN A 187 3.75 -12.54 -3.02
N TYR A 188 3.56 -11.74 -1.97
CA TYR A 188 4.64 -11.21 -1.14
C TYR A 188 4.19 -10.98 0.31
N LEU A 189 5.17 -10.86 1.19
CA LEU A 189 4.94 -10.50 2.59
C LEU A 189 4.40 -9.07 2.68
N LEU A 190 3.59 -8.81 3.70
CA LEU A 190 3.11 -7.46 3.97
C LEU A 190 4.29 -6.51 4.16
N THR A 191 4.31 -5.40 3.43
CA THR A 191 5.07 -4.21 3.73
C THR A 191 4.08 -3.06 3.72
N ALA A 192 3.55 -2.71 4.89
CA ALA A 192 2.54 -1.67 4.99
C ALA A 192 3.12 -0.31 4.55
N HIS A 193 2.43 0.36 3.62
CA HIS A 193 2.90 1.62 3.06
C HIS A 193 1.76 2.42 2.43
N VAL A 194 1.98 3.72 2.30
CA VAL A 194 1.19 4.62 1.44
C VAL A 194 2.08 5.08 0.28
N THR A 195 1.61 4.91 -0.94
CA THR A 195 2.37 5.30 -2.13
C THR A 195 2.26 6.80 -2.36
N LEU A 196 3.40 7.50 -2.40
CA LEU A 196 3.45 8.93 -2.72
C LEU A 196 3.51 9.18 -4.23
N GLY A 197 4.15 8.29 -4.98
CA GLY A 197 4.27 8.45 -6.42
C GLY A 197 5.05 7.33 -7.08
N TYR A 198 5.00 7.32 -8.41
CA TYR A 198 5.66 6.33 -9.25
C TYR A 198 6.84 6.95 -10.01
N PHE A 199 7.95 6.22 -10.15
CA PHE A 199 9.09 6.66 -10.95
C PHE A 199 8.71 6.75 -12.43
N ASP A 200 9.18 7.84 -13.08
CA ASP A 200 8.94 8.13 -14.50
C ASP A 200 10.27 8.29 -15.25
N GLU A 201 10.72 9.50 -15.49
CA GLU A 201 11.97 9.75 -16.21
C GLU A 201 13.15 9.58 -15.25
N ILE A 202 13.94 8.53 -15.46
CA ILE A 202 15.17 8.28 -14.68
C ILE A 202 16.35 8.71 -15.55
N PRO A 203 16.97 9.88 -15.28
CA PRO A 203 18.12 10.33 -16.05
C PRO A 203 19.31 9.36 -15.89
N ASP A 204 20.06 9.13 -16.98
CA ASP A 204 21.26 8.30 -16.94
C ASP A 204 22.29 8.81 -15.90
N ASN A 205 22.37 10.14 -15.76
CA ASN A 205 23.25 10.84 -14.83
C ASN A 205 22.58 11.19 -13.51
N LEU A 206 21.49 10.50 -13.12
CA LEU A 206 20.83 10.72 -11.84
C LEU A 206 21.83 10.64 -10.68
N ASP A 207 21.93 11.71 -9.92
CA ASP A 207 22.70 11.73 -8.66
C ASP A 207 21.96 10.96 -7.56
N ARG A 208 22.25 9.67 -7.49
CA ARG A 208 21.63 8.76 -6.51
C ARG A 208 22.07 9.06 -5.08
N SER A 209 23.27 9.62 -4.90
CA SER A 209 23.77 10.00 -3.58
C SER A 209 23.03 11.23 -3.05
N SER A 210 22.74 12.19 -3.91
CA SER A 210 21.90 13.33 -3.54
C SER A 210 20.48 12.87 -3.20
N LEU A 211 19.90 11.99 -4.00
CA LEU A 211 18.56 11.42 -3.73
C LEU A 211 18.52 10.64 -2.41
N GLU A 212 19.55 9.82 -2.12
CA GLU A 212 19.70 9.14 -0.84
C GLU A 212 19.72 10.14 0.32
N SER A 213 20.52 11.20 0.20
CA SER A 213 20.62 12.25 1.22
C SER A 213 19.29 12.97 1.47
N VAL A 214 18.52 13.23 0.42
CA VAL A 214 17.17 13.78 0.52
C VAL A 214 16.26 12.83 1.31
N ILE A 215 16.23 11.55 0.96
CA ILE A 215 15.41 10.53 1.63
C ILE A 215 15.78 10.44 3.12
N LEU A 216 17.06 10.36 3.44
CA LEU A 216 17.54 10.28 4.81
C LEU A 216 17.15 11.54 5.61
N SER A 217 17.23 12.73 5.00
CA SER A 217 16.84 13.96 5.67
C SER A 217 15.35 14.03 6.05
N PHE A 218 14.47 13.39 5.27
CA PHE A 218 13.06 13.23 5.62
C PHE A 218 12.87 12.25 6.77
N ASN A 219 13.57 11.13 6.75
CA ASN A 219 13.48 10.14 7.82
C ASN A 219 13.95 10.70 9.16
N ASP A 220 15.05 11.46 9.18
CA ASP A 220 15.56 12.12 10.40
C ASP A 220 14.53 13.09 10.97
N GLN A 221 13.82 13.85 10.12
CA GLN A 221 12.76 14.77 10.58
C GLN A 221 11.58 14.05 11.25
N TRP A 222 11.29 12.79 10.86
CA TRP A 222 10.23 12.02 11.51
C TRP A 222 10.64 11.44 12.86
N ILE A 223 11.91 11.10 13.01
CA ILE A 223 12.45 10.60 14.29
C ILE A 223 12.39 11.68 15.37
N GLU A 224 12.55 12.96 14.99
CA GLU A 224 12.56 14.11 15.90
C GLU A 224 11.14 14.62 16.27
N LYS A 225 10.10 14.17 15.58
CA LYS A 225 8.71 14.62 15.78
C LYS A 225 7.88 13.57 16.49
N GLU A 226 6.72 14.00 17.01
CA GLU A 226 5.70 13.06 17.49
C GLU A 226 5.30 12.09 16.36
N PRO A 227 5.18 10.79 16.65
CA PRO A 227 4.80 9.80 15.65
C PRO A 227 3.46 10.13 15.00
N GLN A 228 3.43 10.16 13.69
CA GLN A 228 2.17 10.28 12.93
C GLN A 228 1.52 8.92 12.84
N ILE A 229 0.29 8.81 13.33
CA ILE A 229 -0.45 7.55 13.48
C ILE A 229 -1.57 7.47 12.45
N LEU A 230 -1.56 6.38 11.68
CA LEU A 230 -2.69 5.94 10.87
C LEU A 230 -3.54 4.97 11.69
N LYS A 231 -4.80 5.27 11.89
CA LYS A 231 -5.78 4.37 12.51
C LYS A 231 -6.42 3.51 11.42
N VAL A 232 -6.20 2.22 11.47
CA VAL A 232 -6.79 1.28 10.52
C VAL A 232 -8.04 0.69 11.15
N ALA A 233 -9.16 1.39 10.97
CA ALA A 233 -10.45 0.98 11.54
C ALA A 233 -11.27 0.10 10.61
N GLN A 234 -11.02 0.15 9.31
CA GLN A 234 -11.84 -0.50 8.29
C GLN A 234 -10.99 -0.93 7.10
N GLY A 235 -11.33 -2.08 6.51
CA GLY A 235 -10.88 -2.52 5.19
C GLY A 235 -12.05 -2.60 4.22
N GLU A 236 -11.84 -2.24 2.97
CA GLU A 236 -12.83 -2.29 1.91
C GLU A 236 -12.28 -3.01 0.68
N LEU A 237 -13.11 -3.82 0.04
CA LEU A 237 -12.84 -4.29 -1.31
C LEU A 237 -13.07 -3.14 -2.29
N ARG A 238 -12.07 -2.80 -3.09
CA ARG A 238 -12.19 -1.79 -4.15
C ARG A 238 -11.73 -2.37 -5.48
N LYS A 239 -12.55 -2.13 -6.51
CA LYS A 239 -12.14 -2.23 -7.90
C LYS A 239 -11.38 -0.98 -8.27
N PHE A 240 -10.34 -1.10 -9.08
CA PHE A 240 -9.61 0.04 -9.61
C PHE A 240 -9.40 -0.13 -11.12
N GLU A 241 -9.44 0.97 -11.84
CA GLU A 241 -9.19 1.02 -13.29
C GLU A 241 -7.76 1.46 -13.62
N ASN A 242 -7.14 2.18 -12.68
CA ASN A 242 -5.76 2.65 -12.74
C ASN A 242 -5.28 2.99 -11.32
N MET A 243 -4.07 3.52 -11.17
CA MET A 243 -3.46 3.78 -9.85
C MET A 243 -3.95 5.06 -9.16
N THR A 244 -4.89 5.78 -9.73
CA THR A 244 -5.45 7.00 -9.14
C THR A 244 -6.95 6.89 -8.84
N GLU A 245 -7.62 5.83 -9.32
CA GLU A 245 -9.07 5.65 -9.24
C GLU A 245 -9.45 4.32 -8.60
N PHE A 246 -9.86 4.37 -7.34
CA PHE A 246 -10.36 3.25 -6.55
C PHE A 246 -11.87 3.41 -6.35
N LEU A 247 -12.66 2.65 -7.12
CA LEU A 247 -14.11 2.83 -7.21
C LEU A 247 -14.79 2.57 -5.88
N SER A 248 -15.56 3.57 -5.42
CA SER A 248 -16.39 3.48 -4.21
C SER A 248 -17.81 3.14 -4.61
N ASP A 249 -18.36 2.05 -4.04
CA ASP A 249 -19.77 1.72 -4.12
C ASP A 249 -20.29 1.39 -2.72
N GLN A 250 -21.53 1.72 -2.42
CA GLN A 250 -22.16 1.40 -1.14
C GLN A 250 -22.26 -0.11 -0.90
N THR A 251 -22.26 -0.90 -1.97
CA THR A 251 -22.33 -2.36 -1.94
C THR A 251 -20.98 -3.04 -1.78
N ASN A 252 -19.87 -2.29 -1.87
CA ASN A 252 -18.53 -2.87 -1.70
C ASN A 252 -18.43 -3.61 -0.35
N PRO A 253 -17.92 -4.85 -0.32
CA PRO A 253 -17.64 -5.56 0.92
C PRO A 253 -16.71 -4.75 1.83
N LYS A 254 -17.07 -4.65 3.12
CA LYS A 254 -16.35 -3.92 4.16
C LYS A 254 -16.14 -4.79 5.39
N VAL A 255 -15.04 -4.55 6.10
CA VAL A 255 -14.70 -5.24 7.35
C VAL A 255 -14.18 -4.24 8.37
N MET A 256 -14.65 -4.31 9.60
CA MET A 256 -14.09 -3.57 10.73
C MET A 256 -12.84 -4.28 11.27
N ILE A 257 -11.81 -3.51 11.66
CA ILE A 257 -10.49 -4.00 12.07
C ILE A 257 -10.18 -3.66 13.52
#